data_127371140f259c437b28bf6728fc68a3
#
_entry.id   127371140f259c437b28bf6728fc68a3
#
_cell.length_a   1.000
_cell.length_b   1.000
_cell.length_c   1.000
_cell.angle_alpha   90.00
_cell.angle_beta   90.00
_cell.angle_gamma   90.00
#
_symmetry.space_group_name_H-M   'P 1'
#
loop_
_entity.id
_entity.type
_entity.pdbx_description
1 polymer ?
#
loop_
_entity_poly.entity_id
_entity_poly.type
_entity_poly.pdbx_seq_one_letter_code
_entity_poly.pdbx_strand_id
1 'polypeptide(L)'
;MPGLLTQRNLSFDLALEAATAALETARSRGYHVGVAVADRGGQLLVLLRDDGGGAHLLDGARRKAFTAVSAHNRTSVLSNAVDARSGEPDPHLVFLEGILMVGGGVPIKVGDEIVGAIGVSGSPGSVHDEECAEAGIAKIAASLN
;
A
#
# COMPACT_ATOMS: atom_id res chain seq x y z
N MET A 1 -22.13 -16.80 17.68
CA MET A 1 -21.20 -15.71 17.28
C MET A 1 -20.42 -15.28 18.49
N PRO A 2 -19.10 -15.24 18.41
CA PRO A 2 -18.29 -14.66 19.50
C PRO A 2 -18.58 -13.16 19.61
N GLY A 3 -18.61 -12.68 20.84
CA GLY A 3 -18.78 -11.25 21.12
C GLY A 3 -17.52 -10.42 20.86
N LEU A 4 -16.36 -11.08 20.81
CA LEU A 4 -15.05 -10.47 20.57
C LEU A 4 -14.35 -11.21 19.44
N LEU A 5 -13.66 -10.45 18.59
CA LEU A 5 -12.83 -11.00 17.52
C LEU A 5 -11.37 -10.89 17.91
N THR A 6 -10.60 -11.97 17.67
CA THR A 6 -9.16 -11.95 17.80
C THR A 6 -8.56 -11.81 16.41
N GLN A 7 -7.78 -10.76 16.20
CA GLN A 7 -7.19 -10.44 14.90
C GLN A 7 -5.71 -10.10 15.07
N ARG A 8 -4.91 -10.50 14.09
CA ARG A 8 -3.53 -10.05 13.99
C ARG A 8 -3.49 -8.69 13.30
N ASN A 9 -2.60 -7.84 13.75
CA ASN A 9 -2.38 -6.53 13.19
C ASN A 9 -0.88 -6.27 13.04
N LEU A 10 -0.50 -5.51 12.03
CA LEU A 10 0.90 -5.19 11.77
C LEU A 10 1.45 -4.31 12.90
N SER A 11 2.65 -4.62 13.38
CA SER A 11 3.34 -3.81 14.38
C SER A 11 4.01 -2.59 13.72
N PHE A 12 4.25 -1.55 14.52
CA PHE A 12 5.04 -0.40 14.09
C PHE A 12 6.44 -0.81 13.64
N ASP A 13 7.10 -1.70 14.36
CA ASP A 13 8.48 -2.11 14.04
C ASP A 13 8.56 -2.75 12.66
N LEU A 14 7.65 -3.68 12.35
CA LEU A 14 7.60 -4.29 11.02
C LEU A 14 7.20 -3.28 9.95
N ALA A 15 6.27 -2.38 10.26
CA ALA A 15 5.85 -1.33 9.33
C ALA A 15 7.03 -0.42 8.96
N LEU A 16 7.83 -0.01 9.94
CA LEU A 16 9.01 0.83 9.71
C LEU A 16 10.07 0.10 8.88
N GLU A 17 10.31 -1.17 9.19
CA GLU A 17 11.27 -1.99 8.44
C GLU A 17 10.84 -2.15 6.98
N ALA A 18 9.57 -2.44 6.72
CA ALA A 18 9.04 -2.55 5.37
C ALA A 18 9.12 -1.22 4.61
N ALA A 19 8.72 -0.12 5.26
CA ALA A 19 8.76 1.21 4.64
C ALA A 19 10.18 1.63 4.28
N THR A 20 11.14 1.40 5.18
CA THR A 20 12.54 1.72 4.95
C THR A 20 13.11 0.90 3.80
N ALA A 21 12.80 -0.39 3.74
CA ALA A 21 13.26 -1.25 2.64
C ALA A 21 12.69 -0.83 1.29
N ALA A 22 11.43 -0.42 1.24
CA ALA A 22 10.81 0.11 0.02
C ALA A 22 11.49 1.40 -0.43
N LEU A 23 11.75 2.31 0.50
CA LEU A 23 12.45 3.57 0.22
C LEU A 23 13.86 3.33 -0.32
N GLU A 24 14.61 2.44 0.31
CA GLU A 24 15.97 2.08 -0.11
C GLU A 24 15.99 1.43 -1.50
N THR A 25 15.03 0.57 -1.78
CA THR A 25 14.88 -0.04 -3.10
C THR A 25 14.64 1.03 -4.17
N ALA A 26 13.77 1.98 -3.90
CA ALA A 26 13.52 3.11 -4.80
C ALA A 26 14.79 3.95 -5.02
N ARG A 27 15.52 4.25 -3.95
CA ARG A 27 16.79 4.99 -4.04
C ARG A 27 17.82 4.27 -4.91
N SER A 28 17.91 2.94 -4.79
CA SER A 28 18.86 2.14 -5.58
C SER A 28 18.57 2.22 -7.08
N ARG A 29 17.35 2.58 -7.44
CA ARG A 29 16.89 2.77 -8.83
C ARG A 29 16.90 4.24 -9.26
N GLY A 30 17.31 5.14 -8.39
CA GLY A 30 17.30 6.58 -8.67
C GLY A 30 15.95 7.25 -8.49
N TYR A 31 14.99 6.60 -7.80
CA TYR A 31 13.67 7.16 -7.55
C TYR A 31 13.62 7.81 -6.17
N HIS A 32 12.94 8.95 -6.08
CA HIS A 32 12.70 9.66 -4.83
C HIS A 32 11.21 9.60 -4.51
N VAL A 33 10.82 8.68 -3.63
CA VAL A 33 9.42 8.31 -3.42
C VAL A 33 8.91 8.72 -2.04
N GLY A 34 7.57 8.71 -1.92
CA GLY A 34 6.89 8.62 -0.65
C GLY A 34 6.48 7.17 -0.38
N VAL A 35 6.54 6.75 0.88
CA VAL A 35 6.13 5.42 1.32
C VAL A 35 5.23 5.56 2.53
N ALA A 36 4.13 4.84 2.52
CA ALA A 36 3.20 4.76 3.64
C ALA A 36 2.93 3.31 4.01
N VAL A 37 2.81 3.02 5.30
CA VAL A 37 2.34 1.73 5.78
C VAL A 37 1.16 1.96 6.70
N ALA A 38 0.05 1.33 6.40
CA ALA A 38 -1.17 1.34 7.19
C ALA A 38 -1.33 0.02 7.93
N ASP A 39 -1.95 0.06 9.09
CA ASP A 39 -2.30 -1.13 9.83
C ASP A 39 -3.57 -1.78 9.26
N ARG A 40 -4.01 -2.87 9.87
CA ARG A 40 -5.20 -3.62 9.44
C ARG A 40 -6.46 -2.75 9.36
N GLY A 41 -6.59 -1.78 10.26
CA GLY A 41 -7.74 -0.87 10.30
C GLY A 41 -7.64 0.32 9.36
N GLY A 42 -6.60 0.40 8.54
CA GLY A 42 -6.37 1.52 7.62
C GLY A 42 -5.72 2.73 8.27
N GLN A 43 -5.32 2.62 9.54
CA GLN A 43 -4.64 3.70 10.25
C GLN A 43 -3.17 3.74 9.87
N LEU A 44 -2.66 4.93 9.66
CA LEU A 44 -1.27 5.15 9.27
C LEU A 44 -0.32 4.81 10.42
N LEU A 45 0.66 3.94 10.15
CA LEU A 45 1.74 3.61 11.09
C LEU A 45 3.02 4.37 10.75
N VAL A 46 3.36 4.46 9.46
CA VAL A 46 4.60 5.08 8.97
C VAL A 46 4.30 5.85 7.70
N LEU A 47 4.88 7.04 7.60
CA LEU A 47 4.83 7.86 6.41
C LEU A 47 6.21 8.49 6.19
N LEU A 48 6.86 8.14 5.08
CA LEU A 48 8.20 8.60 4.73
C LEU A 48 8.18 9.33 3.39
N ARG A 49 8.94 10.40 3.29
CA ARG A 49 9.21 11.08 2.02
C ARG A 49 10.71 11.22 1.84
N ASP A 50 11.22 10.70 0.74
CA ASP A 50 12.64 10.84 0.41
C ASP A 50 13.00 12.28 0.06
N ASP A 51 14.28 12.62 0.24
CA ASP A 51 14.81 13.88 -0.21
C ASP A 51 14.59 14.04 -1.72
N GLY A 52 14.13 15.21 -2.13
CA GLY A 52 13.84 15.48 -3.53
C GLY A 52 12.46 15.01 -4.00
N GLY A 53 11.75 14.23 -3.20
CA GLY A 53 10.36 13.85 -3.52
C GLY A 53 9.38 15.00 -3.29
N GLY A 54 8.40 15.12 -4.19
CA GLY A 54 7.36 16.16 -4.08
C GLY A 54 6.45 15.95 -2.86
N ALA A 55 5.89 17.02 -2.35
CA ALA A 55 4.99 16.98 -1.18
C ALA A 55 3.75 16.11 -1.40
N HIS A 56 3.22 16.09 -2.63
CA HIS A 56 2.04 15.29 -2.99
C HIS A 56 2.25 13.78 -2.89
N LEU A 57 3.50 13.33 -2.85
CA LEU A 57 3.81 11.90 -2.73
C LEU A 57 3.38 11.32 -1.39
N LEU A 58 3.33 12.15 -0.34
CA LEU A 58 2.83 11.73 0.97
C LEU A 58 1.36 11.34 0.89
N ASP A 59 0.55 12.16 0.24
CA ASP A 59 -0.88 11.88 0.07
C ASP A 59 -1.09 10.68 -0.85
N GLY A 60 -0.36 10.60 -1.95
CA GLY A 60 -0.44 9.47 -2.87
C GLY A 60 -0.10 8.14 -2.21
N ALA A 61 1.02 8.08 -1.49
CA ALA A 61 1.44 6.87 -0.78
C ALA A 61 0.43 6.46 0.28
N ARG A 62 -0.03 7.42 1.08
CA ARG A 62 -1.01 7.18 2.14
C ARG A 62 -2.32 6.62 1.59
N ARG A 63 -2.85 7.22 0.54
CA ARG A 63 -4.10 6.78 -0.10
C ARG A 63 -3.96 5.41 -0.74
N LYS A 64 -2.83 5.11 -1.35
CA LYS A 64 -2.58 3.78 -1.92
C LYS A 64 -2.57 2.70 -0.84
N ALA A 65 -1.90 2.94 0.29
CA ALA A 65 -1.91 2.01 1.42
C ALA A 65 -3.32 1.83 1.99
N PHE A 66 -4.03 2.92 2.23
CA PHE A 66 -5.43 2.91 2.71
C PHE A 66 -6.34 2.12 1.76
N THR A 67 -6.24 2.37 0.47
CA THR A 67 -7.05 1.70 -0.55
C THR A 67 -6.79 0.19 -0.56
N ALA A 68 -5.52 -0.20 -0.54
CA ALA A 68 -5.14 -1.61 -0.58
C ALA A 68 -5.65 -2.39 0.63
N VAL A 69 -5.52 -1.83 1.84
CA VAL A 69 -5.98 -2.51 3.06
C VAL A 69 -7.51 -2.51 3.15
N SER A 70 -8.18 -1.46 2.71
CA SER A 70 -9.64 -1.34 2.77
C SER A 70 -10.34 -2.21 1.74
N ALA A 71 -9.83 -2.24 0.51
CA ALA A 71 -10.40 -3.01 -0.58
C ALA A 71 -9.83 -4.44 -0.66
N HIS A 72 -8.92 -4.80 0.21
CA HIS A 72 -8.31 -6.13 0.30
C HIS A 72 -7.65 -6.57 -1.01
N ASN A 73 -7.05 -5.64 -1.75
CA ASN A 73 -6.43 -5.93 -3.04
C ASN A 73 -5.36 -4.91 -3.40
N ARG A 74 -4.54 -5.27 -4.37
CA ARG A 74 -3.56 -4.34 -4.96
C ARG A 74 -4.29 -3.20 -5.67
N THR A 75 -3.79 -2.00 -5.53
CA THR A 75 -4.40 -0.84 -6.18
C THR A 75 -4.27 -0.90 -7.71
N SER A 76 -3.27 -1.62 -8.23
CA SER A 76 -3.15 -1.89 -9.67
C SER A 76 -4.30 -2.74 -10.21
N VAL A 77 -4.78 -3.69 -9.43
CA VAL A 77 -5.95 -4.52 -9.79
C VAL A 77 -7.21 -3.66 -9.79
N LEU A 78 -7.38 -2.82 -8.78
CA LEU A 78 -8.54 -1.92 -8.69
C LEU A 78 -8.56 -0.90 -9.82
N SER A 79 -7.41 -0.39 -10.24
CA SER A 79 -7.32 0.59 -11.35
C SER A 79 -7.74 -0.01 -12.70
N ASN A 80 -7.67 -1.34 -12.83
CA ASN A 80 -8.06 -2.08 -14.03
C ASN A 80 -9.44 -2.72 -13.92
N ALA A 81 -10.16 -2.51 -12.80
CA ALA A 81 -11.48 -3.06 -12.60
C ALA A 81 -12.49 -2.46 -13.59
N VAL A 82 -13.36 -3.30 -14.12
CA VAL A 82 -14.39 -2.89 -15.04
C VAL A 82 -15.76 -3.37 -14.55
N ASP A 83 -16.80 -2.65 -14.93
CA ASP A 83 -18.16 -3.09 -14.70
C ASP A 83 -18.47 -4.34 -15.54
N ALA A 84 -19.01 -5.38 -14.89
CA ALA A 84 -19.25 -6.67 -15.55
C ALA A 84 -20.30 -6.63 -16.66
N ARG A 85 -21.16 -5.60 -16.68
CA ARG A 85 -22.24 -5.46 -17.65
C ARG A 85 -21.79 -4.66 -18.87
N SER A 86 -21.09 -3.54 -18.64
CA SER A 86 -20.71 -2.60 -19.70
C SER A 86 -19.31 -2.82 -20.26
N GLY A 87 -18.42 -3.49 -19.50
CA GLY A 87 -17.00 -3.58 -19.82
C GLY A 87 -16.23 -2.27 -19.65
N GLU A 88 -16.90 -1.21 -19.17
CA GLU A 88 -16.29 0.08 -18.91
C GLU A 88 -15.66 0.12 -17.52
N PRO A 89 -14.68 1.02 -17.29
CA PRO A 89 -14.13 1.17 -15.94
C PRO A 89 -15.21 1.45 -14.91
N ASP A 90 -15.13 0.78 -13.76
CA ASP A 90 -16.06 0.98 -12.66
C ASP A 90 -15.46 1.99 -11.66
N PRO A 91 -15.86 3.28 -11.75
CA PRO A 91 -15.20 4.35 -11.02
C PRO A 91 -15.83 4.63 -9.64
N HIS A 92 -16.82 3.85 -9.20
CA HIS A 92 -17.59 4.25 -8.01
C HIS A 92 -16.74 4.39 -6.74
N LEU A 93 -15.67 3.63 -6.59
CA LEU A 93 -14.77 3.74 -5.45
C LEU A 93 -14.06 5.09 -5.38
N VAL A 94 -13.83 5.76 -6.51
CA VAL A 94 -13.10 7.05 -6.50
C VAL A 94 -13.86 8.16 -5.77
N PHE A 95 -15.16 7.99 -5.59
CA PHE A 95 -16.00 8.95 -4.86
C PHE A 95 -15.90 8.79 -3.34
N LEU A 96 -15.25 7.74 -2.87
CA LEU A 96 -15.04 7.53 -1.45
C LEU A 96 -13.76 8.22 -0.99
N GLU A 97 -13.83 8.88 0.17
CA GLU A 97 -12.69 9.60 0.71
C GLU A 97 -11.51 8.66 0.98
N GLY A 98 -10.32 9.10 0.61
CA GLY A 98 -9.07 8.35 0.84
C GLY A 98 -8.75 7.30 -0.21
N ILE A 99 -9.64 7.00 -1.14
CA ILE A 99 -9.42 6.00 -2.17
C ILE A 99 -8.59 6.58 -3.33
N LEU A 100 -7.58 5.81 -3.74
CA LEU A 100 -6.77 6.11 -4.92
C LEU A 100 -6.50 4.81 -5.67
N MET A 101 -7.14 4.65 -6.83
CA MET A 101 -7.04 3.45 -7.66
C MET A 101 -5.91 3.58 -8.69
N VAL A 102 -4.69 3.75 -8.21
CA VAL A 102 -3.47 3.83 -9.00
C VAL A 102 -2.47 2.84 -8.41
N GLY A 103 -1.81 2.06 -9.24
CA GLY A 103 -0.86 1.03 -8.78
C GLY A 103 0.21 1.57 -7.83
N GLY A 104 0.64 0.75 -6.89
CA GLY A 104 1.62 1.08 -5.87
C GLY A 104 1.20 0.73 -4.45
N GLY A 105 -0.07 0.42 -4.23
CA GLY A 105 -0.56 -0.09 -2.95
C GLY A 105 -0.65 -1.61 -2.96
N VAL A 106 -0.08 -2.27 -1.95
CA VAL A 106 -0.02 -3.74 -1.86
C VAL A 106 -0.40 -4.18 -0.45
N PRO A 107 -1.40 -5.06 -0.31
CA PRO A 107 -1.73 -5.62 1.00
C PRO A 107 -0.59 -6.45 1.58
N ILE A 108 -0.42 -6.38 2.89
CA ILE A 108 0.51 -7.23 3.64
C ILE A 108 -0.30 -8.37 4.25
N LYS A 109 0.04 -9.60 3.90
CA LYS A 109 -0.72 -10.79 4.28
C LYS A 109 0.08 -11.77 5.11
N VAL A 110 -0.61 -12.44 6.02
CA VAL A 110 -0.14 -13.66 6.69
C VAL A 110 -1.12 -14.76 6.29
N GLY A 111 -0.71 -15.64 5.38
CA GLY A 111 -1.67 -16.53 4.70
C GLY A 111 -2.67 -15.70 3.91
N ASP A 112 -3.95 -15.90 4.16
CA ASP A 112 -5.03 -15.12 3.55
C ASP A 112 -5.46 -13.91 4.39
N GLU A 113 -4.92 -13.77 5.61
CA GLU A 113 -5.26 -12.68 6.51
C GLU A 113 -4.47 -11.42 6.18
N ILE A 114 -5.17 -10.33 5.89
CA ILE A 114 -4.55 -9.02 5.65
C ILE A 114 -4.30 -8.35 7.00
N VAL A 115 -3.04 -8.02 7.27
CA VAL A 115 -2.62 -7.39 8.53
C VAL A 115 -2.24 -5.92 8.39
N GLY A 116 -2.16 -5.43 7.16
CA GLY A 116 -1.84 -4.05 6.84
C GLY A 116 -1.66 -3.88 5.34
N ALA A 117 -1.11 -2.76 4.92
CA ALA A 117 -0.74 -2.51 3.52
C ALA A 117 0.36 -1.48 3.42
N ILE A 118 1.11 -1.53 2.34
CA ILE A 118 2.14 -0.56 2.01
C ILE A 118 1.76 0.15 0.71
N GLY A 119 2.02 1.46 0.65
CA GLY A 119 1.81 2.28 -0.54
C GLY A 119 3.07 3.05 -0.90
N VAL A 120 3.41 3.05 -2.18
CA VAL A 120 4.55 3.78 -2.74
C VAL A 120 4.07 4.70 -3.85
N SER A 121 4.58 5.93 -3.87
CA SER A 121 4.25 6.92 -4.88
C SER A 121 5.48 7.71 -5.28
N GLY A 122 5.66 8.00 -6.57
CA GLY A 122 6.70 8.91 -7.04
C GLY A 122 7.76 8.29 -7.94
N SER A 123 7.69 7.01 -8.27
CA SER A 123 8.52 6.43 -9.33
C SER A 123 8.03 6.84 -10.71
N PRO A 124 8.78 6.53 -11.80
CA PRO A 124 8.36 6.89 -13.16
C PRO A 124 7.07 6.20 -13.64
N GLY A 125 6.55 5.24 -12.90
CA GLY A 125 5.32 4.54 -13.27
C GLY A 125 4.81 3.68 -12.13
N SER A 126 3.49 3.45 -12.11
CA SER A 126 2.83 2.71 -11.04
C SER A 126 3.34 1.27 -10.89
N VAL A 127 3.83 0.66 -11.97
CA VAL A 127 4.46 -0.68 -11.92
C VAL A 127 5.73 -0.63 -11.04
N HIS A 128 6.52 0.42 -11.17
CA HIS A 128 7.74 0.57 -10.36
C HIS A 128 7.43 0.90 -8.90
N ASP A 129 6.37 1.65 -8.65
CA ASP A 129 5.87 1.88 -7.29
C ASP A 129 5.48 0.54 -6.63
N GLU A 130 4.77 -0.31 -7.35
CA GLU A 130 4.36 -1.62 -6.85
C GLU A 130 5.55 -2.53 -6.57
N GLU A 131 6.57 -2.54 -7.44
CA GLU A 131 7.80 -3.31 -7.23
C GLU A 131 8.54 -2.87 -5.96
N CYS A 132 8.60 -1.58 -5.70
CA CYS A 132 9.21 -1.05 -4.47
C CYS A 132 8.41 -1.46 -3.23
N ALA A 133 7.07 -1.41 -3.32
CA ALA A 133 6.19 -1.86 -2.26
C ALA A 133 6.41 -3.35 -1.96
N GLU A 134 6.50 -4.18 -2.98
CA GLU A 134 6.77 -5.61 -2.84
C GLU A 134 8.14 -5.88 -2.21
N ALA A 135 9.16 -5.10 -2.54
CA ALA A 135 10.47 -5.22 -1.91
C ALA A 135 10.40 -4.95 -0.41
N GLY A 136 9.59 -3.98 0.01
CA GLY A 136 9.34 -3.70 1.42
C GLY A 136 8.69 -4.88 2.14
N ILE A 137 7.67 -5.48 1.52
CA ILE A 137 7.00 -6.67 2.07
C ILE A 137 7.95 -7.85 2.14
N ALA A 138 8.75 -8.07 1.10
CA ALA A 138 9.72 -9.16 1.07
C ALA A 138 10.72 -9.07 2.23
N LYS A 139 11.11 -7.86 2.62
CA LYS A 139 12.03 -7.62 3.75
C LYS A 139 11.51 -8.17 5.07
N ILE A 140 10.21 -8.08 5.29
CA ILE A 140 9.58 -8.50 6.56
C ILE A 140 8.92 -9.87 6.48
N ALA A 141 8.92 -10.52 5.31
CA ALA A 141 8.17 -11.76 5.08
C ALA A 141 8.49 -12.86 6.09
N ALA A 142 9.75 -13.03 6.46
CA ALA A 142 10.17 -14.05 7.44
C ALA A 142 9.64 -13.79 8.85
N SER A 143 9.24 -12.58 9.16
CA SER A 143 8.71 -12.17 10.47
C SER A 143 7.17 -12.18 10.51
N LEU A 144 6.52 -12.50 9.41
CA LEU A 144 5.06 -12.57 9.30
C LEU A 144 4.57 -14.01 9.58
N ASN A 145 4.52 -14.39 10.85
CA ASN A 145 4.12 -15.74 11.26
C ASN A 145 2.84 -15.72 12.08
#